data_830407cac7dfd1034e8be8007964f8eb
#
_entry.id   830407cac7dfd1034e8be8007964f8eb
#
_cell.length_a   1.000
_cell.length_b   1.000
_cell.length_c   1.000
_cell.angle_alpha   90.00
_cell.angle_beta   90.00
_cell.angle_gamma   90.00
#
_symmetry.space_group_name_H-M   'P 1'
#
loop_
_entity.id
_entity.type
_entity.pdbx_description
1 polymer ?
#
loop_
_entity_poly.entity_id
_entity_poly.type
_entity_poly.pdbx_seq_one_letter_code
_entity_poly.pdbx_strand_id
1 'polypeptide(L)'
;MVEDVVRLQLPVSEELAIQKNVIQGERGSGKRICVITGTHGDELEGQYVAWQLGRILTEKKAELLGSVEIYPSLNPMGISTIYRGLPGFDLDMNRIFPGSEGGSMYEYVA
;
A
#
# COMPACT_ATOMS: atom_id res chain seq x y z
N MET A 1 -3.10 -13.15 -1.08
CA MET A 1 -3.39 -13.10 0.39
C MET A 1 -3.16 -11.67 0.87
N VAL A 2 -4.11 -11.11 1.58
CA VAL A 2 -3.99 -9.76 2.15
C VAL A 2 -3.35 -9.85 3.54
N GLU A 3 -2.33 -9.04 3.77
CA GLU A 3 -1.58 -8.98 5.02
C GLU A 3 -1.50 -7.54 5.52
N ASP A 4 -1.60 -7.36 6.83
CA ASP A 4 -1.35 -6.06 7.45
C ASP A 4 0.16 -5.83 7.58
N VAL A 5 0.62 -4.68 7.11
CA VAL A 5 2.02 -4.24 7.24
C VAL A 5 2.16 -3.38 8.49
N VAL A 6 1.26 -2.42 8.62
CA VAL A 6 1.17 -1.52 9.78
C VAL A 6 -0.29 -1.38 10.18
N ARG A 7 -0.56 -1.41 11.47
CA ARG A 7 -1.88 -1.13 12.03
C ARG A 7 -1.71 -0.25 13.26
N LEU A 8 -2.28 0.94 13.19
CA LEU A 8 -2.24 1.94 14.27
C LEU A 8 -3.65 2.24 14.75
N GLN A 9 -3.83 2.22 16.07
CA GLN A 9 -5.06 2.66 16.70
C GLN A 9 -5.09 4.19 16.76
N LEU A 10 -6.18 4.75 16.33
CA LEU A 10 -6.45 6.18 16.35
C LEU A 10 -7.53 6.51 17.41
N PRO A 11 -7.71 7.80 17.77
CA PRO A 11 -8.81 8.20 18.64
C PRO A 11 -10.18 7.75 18.10
N VAL A 12 -11.15 7.60 19.01
CA VAL A 12 -12.56 7.27 18.70
C VAL A 12 -12.72 5.89 18.03
N SER A 13 -11.87 4.94 18.40
CA SER A 13 -11.86 3.56 17.87
C SER A 13 -11.61 3.45 16.36
N GLU A 14 -11.05 4.48 15.75
CA GLU A 14 -10.60 4.43 14.35
C GLU A 14 -9.25 3.70 14.23
N GLU A 15 -8.95 3.23 13.03
CA GLU A 15 -7.69 2.57 12.71
C GLU A 15 -7.07 3.15 11.44
N LEU A 16 -5.74 3.25 11.42
CA LEU A 16 -4.96 3.37 10.21
C LEU A 16 -4.32 2.01 9.91
N ALA A 17 -4.63 1.42 8.78
CA ALA A 17 -4.03 0.17 8.34
C ALA A 17 -3.39 0.33 6.96
N ILE A 18 -2.12 -0.05 6.86
CA ILE A 18 -1.44 -0.23 5.59
C ILE A 18 -1.40 -1.72 5.31
N GLN A 19 -1.93 -2.10 4.16
CA GLN A 19 -2.05 -3.50 3.77
C GLN A 19 -1.31 -3.77 2.46
N LYS A 20 -0.90 -5.01 2.28
CA LYS A 20 -0.39 -5.51 1.01
C LYS A 20 -1.15 -6.77 0.59
N ASN A 21 -1.25 -6.98 -0.71
CA ASN A 21 -1.71 -8.23 -1.28
C ASN A 21 -0.49 -9.01 -1.81
N VAL A 22 -0.24 -10.18 -1.25
CA VAL A 22 0.87 -11.05 -1.64
C VAL A 22 0.37 -12.11 -2.62
N ILE A 23 0.92 -12.12 -3.81
CA ILE A 23 0.67 -13.14 -4.83
C ILE A 23 1.94 -13.98 -4.95
N GLN A 24 1.88 -15.21 -4.43
CA GLN A 24 2.97 -16.17 -4.53
C GLN A 24 2.82 -16.97 -5.82
N GLY A 25 3.86 -16.93 -6.65
CA GLY A 25 3.93 -17.75 -7.85
C GLY A 25 4.10 -19.23 -7.54
N GLU A 26 3.51 -20.07 -8.37
CA GLU A 26 3.53 -21.54 -8.21
C GLU A 26 4.55 -22.20 -9.12
N ARG A 27 5.14 -21.45 -10.08
CA ARG A 27 6.10 -22.00 -11.04
C ARG A 27 7.50 -22.22 -10.46
N GLY A 28 7.80 -21.65 -9.29
CA GLY A 28 9.08 -21.82 -8.60
C GLY A 28 9.63 -20.52 -8.03
N SER A 29 10.84 -20.58 -7.53
CA SER A 29 11.53 -19.41 -6.96
C SER A 29 11.89 -18.40 -8.05
N GLY A 30 11.88 -17.13 -7.69
CA GLY A 30 12.19 -16.03 -8.59
C GLY A 30 12.36 -14.73 -7.82
N LYS A 31 12.24 -13.61 -8.52
CA LYS A 31 12.33 -12.28 -7.91
C LYS A 31 11.10 -11.99 -7.03
N ARG A 32 11.32 -11.18 -6.03
CA ARG A 32 10.27 -10.51 -5.26
C ARG A 32 10.11 -9.10 -5.84
N ILE A 33 8.90 -8.79 -6.29
CA ILE A 33 8.55 -7.49 -6.88
C ILE A 33 7.58 -6.79 -5.96
N CYS A 34 7.85 -5.52 -5.69
CA CYS A 34 6.97 -4.65 -4.91
C CYS A 34 6.33 -3.62 -5.83
N VAL A 35 5.01 -3.50 -5.76
CA VAL A 35 4.21 -2.51 -6.48
C VAL A 35 3.50 -1.63 -5.47
N ILE A 36 3.76 -0.34 -5.51
CA ILE A 36 3.20 0.64 -4.58
C ILE A 36 2.29 1.59 -5.35
N THR A 37 1.06 1.78 -4.86
CA THR A 37 0.09 2.74 -5.37
C THR A 37 -0.55 3.50 -4.22
N GLY A 38 -1.36 4.52 -4.53
CA GLY A 38 -2.10 5.27 -3.53
C GLY A 38 -1.22 6.12 -2.61
N THR A 39 -0.06 6.57 -3.08
CA THR A 39 0.80 7.53 -2.39
C THR A 39 0.11 8.88 -2.27
N HIS A 40 -0.56 9.33 -3.34
CA HIS A 40 -1.40 10.52 -3.35
C HIS A 40 -2.87 10.11 -3.44
N GLY A 41 -3.70 10.63 -2.53
CA GLY A 41 -5.09 10.20 -2.40
C GLY A 41 -6.03 10.68 -3.50
N ASP A 42 -5.61 11.65 -4.32
CA ASP A 42 -6.36 12.17 -5.47
C ASP A 42 -5.98 11.51 -6.81
N GLU A 43 -5.01 10.60 -6.81
CA GLU A 43 -4.54 9.88 -8.00
C GLU A 43 -5.10 8.45 -7.99
N LEU A 44 -6.33 8.29 -8.49
CA LEU A 44 -7.09 7.04 -8.38
C LEU A 44 -6.74 5.98 -9.42
N GLU A 45 -6.00 6.34 -10.47
CA GLU A 45 -5.55 5.40 -11.53
C GLU A 45 -4.75 4.24 -10.96
N GLY A 46 -3.87 4.52 -10.00
CA GLY A 46 -3.07 3.52 -9.32
C GLY A 46 -3.91 2.49 -8.58
N GLN A 47 -5.05 2.89 -8.03
CA GLN A 47 -5.99 2.00 -7.35
C GLN A 47 -6.57 0.97 -8.32
N TYR A 48 -6.99 1.42 -9.50
CA TYR A 48 -7.50 0.54 -10.55
C TYR A 48 -6.40 -0.41 -11.07
N VAL A 49 -5.20 0.12 -11.31
CA VAL A 49 -4.04 -0.67 -11.74
C VAL A 49 -3.70 -1.76 -10.72
N ALA A 50 -3.62 -1.41 -9.43
CA ALA A 50 -3.33 -2.36 -8.36
C ALA A 50 -4.37 -3.47 -8.28
N TRP A 51 -5.66 -3.12 -8.38
CA TRP A 51 -6.75 -4.09 -8.37
C TRP A 51 -6.70 -5.03 -9.58
N GLN A 52 -6.56 -4.50 -10.79
CA GLN A 52 -6.48 -5.30 -12.01
C GLN A 52 -5.24 -6.20 -12.02
N LEU A 53 -4.09 -5.66 -11.62
CA LEU A 53 -2.85 -6.42 -11.55
C LEU A 53 -2.98 -7.59 -10.57
N GLY A 54 -3.52 -7.33 -9.39
CA GLY A 54 -3.75 -8.37 -8.38
C GLY A 54 -4.65 -9.48 -8.89
N ARG A 55 -5.72 -9.14 -9.59
CA ARG A 55 -6.65 -10.10 -10.21
C ARG A 55 -5.96 -10.95 -11.26
N ILE A 56 -5.28 -10.31 -12.21
CA ILE A 56 -4.59 -11.01 -13.32
C ILE A 56 -3.51 -11.94 -12.78
N LEU A 57 -2.69 -11.47 -11.84
CA LEU A 57 -1.61 -12.29 -11.27
C LEU A 57 -2.15 -13.45 -10.44
N THR A 58 -3.26 -13.28 -9.75
CA THR A 58 -3.91 -14.37 -9.01
C THR A 58 -4.43 -15.45 -9.97
N GLU A 59 -5.04 -15.06 -11.07
CA GLU A 59 -5.50 -15.98 -12.11
C GLU A 59 -4.33 -16.72 -12.78
N LYS A 60 -3.17 -16.08 -12.90
CA LYS A 60 -1.97 -16.60 -13.58
C LYS A 60 -0.85 -17.05 -12.65
N LYS A 61 -1.12 -17.26 -11.37
CA LYS A 61 -0.08 -17.62 -10.40
C LYS A 61 0.68 -18.90 -10.75
N ALA A 62 0.06 -19.84 -11.47
CA ALA A 62 0.73 -21.05 -11.97
C ALA A 62 1.85 -20.76 -12.98
N GLU A 63 1.82 -19.62 -13.66
CA GLU A 63 2.82 -19.17 -14.61
C GLU A 63 3.89 -18.26 -13.97
N LEU A 64 3.65 -17.76 -12.77
CA LEU A 64 4.47 -16.78 -12.09
C LEU A 64 5.66 -17.45 -11.38
N LEU A 65 6.85 -16.91 -11.59
CA LEU A 65 8.07 -17.21 -10.83
C LEU A 65 8.28 -16.16 -9.73
N GLY A 66 8.51 -16.61 -8.50
CA GLY A 66 8.72 -15.70 -7.37
C GLY A 66 7.43 -15.13 -6.80
N SER A 67 7.45 -13.88 -6.38
CA SER A 67 6.28 -13.26 -5.74
C SER A 67 6.11 -11.80 -6.14
N VAL A 68 4.85 -11.34 -6.08
CA VAL A 68 4.50 -9.93 -6.24
C VAL A 68 3.74 -9.47 -5.00
N GLU A 69 4.19 -8.38 -4.40
CA GLU A 69 3.55 -7.71 -3.28
C GLU A 69 2.98 -6.39 -3.77
N ILE A 70 1.68 -6.22 -3.66
CA ILE A 70 0.98 -5.02 -4.09
C ILE A 70 0.48 -4.27 -2.86
N TYR A 71 0.94 -3.03 -2.70
CA TYR A 71 0.48 -2.08 -1.69
C TYR A 71 -0.53 -1.14 -2.35
N PRO A 72 -1.83 -1.43 -2.27
CA PRO A 72 -2.82 -0.69 -3.05
C PRO A 72 -3.08 0.71 -2.54
N SER A 73 -2.75 0.98 -1.29
CA SER A 73 -3.02 2.27 -0.67
C SER A 73 -1.98 2.60 0.39
N LEU A 74 -0.99 3.40 0.03
CA LEU A 74 0.00 3.88 0.98
C LEU A 74 -0.53 5.07 1.81
N ASN A 75 -1.54 5.77 1.29
CA ASN A 75 -2.22 6.87 1.95
C ASN A 75 -3.75 6.61 1.99
N PRO A 76 -4.20 5.65 2.82
CA PRO A 76 -5.61 5.26 2.83
C PRO A 76 -6.55 6.39 3.26
N MET A 77 -6.13 7.25 4.18
CA MET A 77 -6.92 8.41 4.61
C MET A 77 -7.04 9.46 3.51
N GLY A 78 -5.97 9.67 2.72
CA GLY A 78 -6.00 10.54 1.54
C GLY A 78 -6.94 10.00 0.47
N ILE A 79 -6.92 8.70 0.20
CA ILE A 79 -7.84 8.07 -0.77
C ILE A 79 -9.29 8.22 -0.32
N SER A 80 -9.60 7.98 0.95
CA SER A 80 -10.94 8.12 1.49
C SER A 80 -11.51 9.54 1.37
N THR A 81 -10.64 10.54 1.37
CA THR A 81 -11.01 11.96 1.30
C THR A 81 -10.70 12.60 -0.05
N ILE A 82 -10.15 11.85 -1.00
CA ILE A 82 -9.68 12.36 -2.32
C ILE A 82 -8.74 13.55 -2.12
N TYR A 83 -7.78 13.39 -1.23
CA TYR A 83 -6.82 14.42 -0.88
C TYR A 83 -5.39 13.97 -1.23
N ARG A 84 -4.63 14.84 -1.91
CA ARG A 84 -3.30 14.52 -2.41
C ARG A 84 -2.32 14.16 -1.29
N GLY A 85 -2.26 14.97 -0.26
CA GLY A 85 -1.35 14.80 0.87
C GLY A 85 -1.89 13.89 1.96
N LEU A 86 -1.28 14.00 3.13
CA LEU A 86 -1.68 13.26 4.32
C LEU A 86 -2.65 14.13 5.14
N PRO A 87 -3.93 13.75 5.23
CA PRO A 87 -4.93 14.57 5.90
C PRO A 87 -4.54 14.93 7.34
N GLY A 88 -4.67 16.21 7.67
CA GLY A 88 -4.38 16.74 9.00
C GLY A 88 -2.92 17.14 9.27
N PHE A 89 -1.97 16.77 8.40
CA PHE A 89 -0.54 17.01 8.63
C PHE A 89 0.15 17.88 7.58
N ASP A 90 -0.53 18.19 6.49
CA ASP A 90 0.04 18.95 5.35
C ASP A 90 1.37 18.36 4.85
N LEU A 91 1.46 17.03 4.85
CA LEU A 91 2.63 16.27 4.41
C LEU A 91 2.35 15.54 3.10
N ASP A 92 3.39 15.31 2.32
CA ASP A 92 3.36 14.47 1.14
C ASP A 92 4.12 13.16 1.45
N MET A 93 3.44 12.02 1.41
CA MET A 93 4.05 10.71 1.68
C MET A 93 5.32 10.48 0.83
N ASN A 94 5.32 10.97 -0.41
CA ASN A 94 6.46 10.83 -1.31
C ASN A 94 7.67 11.71 -0.93
N ARG A 95 7.57 12.53 0.11
CA ARG A 95 8.63 13.41 0.61
C ARG A 95 9.14 13.04 1.99
N ILE A 96 8.49 12.10 2.67
CA ILE A 96 8.83 11.77 4.06
C ILE A 96 9.57 10.44 4.24
N PHE A 97 9.74 9.63 3.18
CA PHE A 97 10.58 8.44 3.23
C PHE A 97 12.04 8.78 3.54
N PRO A 98 12.72 7.98 4.34
CA PRO A 98 12.37 6.69 4.91
C PRO A 98 11.58 6.77 6.23
N GLY A 99 11.02 7.91 6.58
CA GLY A 99 10.27 8.08 7.80
C GLY A 99 11.13 8.27 9.05
N SER A 100 10.48 8.21 10.20
CA SER A 100 11.11 8.37 11.51
C SER A 100 10.25 7.75 12.61
N GLU A 101 10.84 6.90 13.44
CA GLU A 101 10.16 6.31 14.61
C GLU A 101 9.71 7.35 15.64
N GLY A 102 10.43 8.47 15.74
CA GLY A 102 10.13 9.56 16.67
C GLY A 102 9.29 10.69 16.07
N GLY A 103 8.88 10.56 14.80
CA GLY A 103 8.11 11.57 14.09
C GLY A 103 6.61 11.48 14.30
N SER A 104 5.86 12.09 13.38
CA SER A 104 4.41 11.96 13.32
C SER A 104 3.97 10.53 12.99
N MET A 105 2.67 10.26 13.13
CA MET A 105 2.08 8.97 12.74
C MET A 105 2.47 8.55 11.31
N TYR A 106 2.47 9.48 10.37
CA TYR A 106 2.80 9.19 8.98
C TYR A 106 4.30 8.98 8.74
N GLU A 107 5.15 9.69 9.49
CA GLU A 107 6.59 9.44 9.43
C GLU A 107 6.96 8.09 10.03
N TYR A 108 6.21 7.63 11.02
CA TYR A 108 6.34 6.28 11.57
C TYR A 108 5.91 5.20 10.55
N VAL A 109 4.88 5.47 9.77
CA VAL A 109 4.38 4.54 8.73
C VAL A 109 5.33 4.49 7.53
N ALA A 110 5.97 5.59 7.17
CA ALA A 110 6.90 5.66 6.04
C ALA A 110 8.18 4.87 6.28
#